data_8aa131d393b43785c69b468be09b739b
#
_entry.id   8aa131d393b43785c69b468be09b739b
#
_cell.length_a   1.000
_cell.length_b   1.000
_cell.length_c   1.000
_cell.angle_alpha   90.00
_cell.angle_beta   90.00
_cell.angle_gamma   90.00
#
_symmetry.space_group_name_H-M   'P 1'
#
loop_
_entity.id
_entity.type
_entity.pdbx_description
1 polymer ?
#
loop_
_entity_poly.entity_id
_entity_poly.type
_entity_poly.pdbx_seq_one_letter_code
_entity_poly.pdbx_strand_id
1 'polypeptide(L)'
;RIGGGFGAKQSVVAEIYPAFVTWMTKKPSRMVYSRYESQIASSPRHEMRVTVKIGAMKDGTIRALDVYTLSNSGAYSEHGPTTVGLSGHKSIPLYTGNLEAFRFAYDVVYTNVQSAGAYRGYGATQGLFAVESAVNELAGRLGMDAVAIREKNMVHEGQRMPAYYNEVAASCALDRCMNHAK
;
A
#
# COMPACT_ATOMS: atom_id res chain seq x y z
N ARG A 1 -25.10 -8.54 -8.46
CA ARG A 1 -23.85 -8.30 -9.20
C ARG A 1 -23.07 -7.17 -8.53
N ILE A 2 -21.75 -7.32 -8.46
CA ILE A 2 -20.84 -6.30 -7.93
C ILE A 2 -20.06 -5.76 -9.13
N GLY A 3 -20.17 -4.44 -9.38
CA GLY A 3 -19.51 -3.77 -10.51
C GLY A 3 -18.05 -3.42 -10.27
N GLY A 4 -17.52 -3.68 -9.08
CA GLY A 4 -16.14 -3.45 -8.68
C GLY A 4 -16.04 -3.47 -7.17
N GLY A 5 -14.96 -4.04 -6.63
CA GLY A 5 -14.76 -4.18 -5.19
C GLY A 5 -13.92 -3.07 -4.59
N PHE A 6 -12.77 -2.79 -5.23
CA PHE A 6 -11.75 -1.83 -4.77
C PHE A 6 -11.31 -2.05 -3.31
N GLY A 7 -11.43 -3.32 -2.85
CA GLY A 7 -11.18 -3.75 -1.47
C GLY A 7 -12.39 -3.64 -0.54
N ALA A 8 -13.25 -2.67 -0.69
CA ALA A 8 -14.35 -2.39 0.23
C ALA A 8 -15.53 -3.38 0.14
N LYS A 9 -15.51 -4.33 -0.78
CA LYS A 9 -16.57 -5.34 -0.96
C LYS A 9 -16.04 -6.78 -0.83
N GLN A 10 -14.92 -6.95 -0.18
CA GLN A 10 -14.36 -8.29 0.11
C GLN A 10 -15.05 -8.93 1.31
N SER A 11 -15.53 -8.11 2.23
CA SER A 11 -16.33 -8.53 3.37
C SER A 11 -17.78 -8.09 3.21
N VAL A 12 -18.68 -8.80 3.87
CA VAL A 12 -20.10 -8.43 3.92
C VAL A 12 -20.24 -7.19 4.81
N VAL A 13 -20.76 -6.10 4.27
CA VAL A 13 -20.95 -4.85 5.01
C VAL A 13 -22.42 -4.60 5.33
N ALA A 14 -23.28 -4.60 4.31
CA ALA A 14 -24.69 -4.27 4.47
C ALA A 14 -25.64 -5.33 3.90
N GLU A 15 -25.14 -6.26 3.12
CA GLU A 15 -25.94 -7.17 2.30
C GLU A 15 -26.84 -8.11 3.13
N ILE A 16 -26.38 -8.50 4.32
CA ILE A 16 -27.13 -9.41 5.21
C ILE A 16 -28.39 -8.76 5.78
N TYR A 17 -28.42 -7.45 6.01
CA TYR A 17 -29.54 -6.78 6.65
C TYR A 17 -30.79 -6.80 5.75
N PRO A 18 -30.77 -6.31 4.49
CA PRO A 18 -31.93 -6.41 3.64
C PRO A 18 -32.29 -7.87 3.29
N ALA A 19 -31.32 -8.76 3.19
CA ALA A 19 -31.59 -10.18 2.99
C ALA A 19 -32.41 -10.76 4.16
N PHE A 20 -32.00 -10.47 5.40
CA PHE A 20 -32.71 -10.91 6.60
C PHE A 20 -34.13 -10.31 6.69
N VAL A 21 -34.26 -9.00 6.44
CA VAL A 21 -35.59 -8.34 6.43
C VAL A 21 -36.51 -8.96 5.38
N THR A 22 -36.01 -9.20 4.17
CA THR A 22 -36.78 -9.87 3.11
C THR A 22 -37.17 -11.29 3.51
N TRP A 23 -36.25 -12.03 4.14
CA TRP A 23 -36.53 -13.39 4.60
C TRP A 23 -37.65 -13.43 5.66
N MET A 24 -37.62 -12.52 6.62
CA MET A 24 -38.60 -12.43 7.70
C MET A 24 -39.96 -11.91 7.22
N THR A 25 -39.97 -10.87 6.39
CA THR A 25 -41.22 -10.17 6.00
C THR A 25 -41.83 -10.69 4.71
N LYS A 26 -41.09 -11.48 3.92
CA LYS A 26 -41.43 -11.91 2.56
C LYS A 26 -41.71 -10.73 1.60
N LYS A 27 -41.19 -9.56 1.91
CA LYS A 27 -41.29 -8.35 1.09
C LYS A 27 -39.93 -7.89 0.62
N PRO A 28 -39.83 -7.28 -0.58
CA PRO A 28 -38.58 -6.67 -1.03
C PRO A 28 -38.08 -5.65 -0.03
N SER A 29 -36.77 -5.64 0.20
CA SER A 29 -36.12 -4.66 1.06
C SER A 29 -34.90 -4.05 0.39
N ARG A 30 -34.55 -2.84 0.78
CA ARG A 30 -33.41 -2.11 0.26
C ARG A 30 -32.73 -1.36 1.39
N MET A 31 -31.38 -1.32 1.36
CA MET A 31 -30.55 -0.55 2.27
C MET A 31 -29.60 0.31 1.48
N VAL A 32 -29.50 1.59 1.82
CA VAL A 32 -28.56 2.54 1.22
C VAL A 32 -27.97 3.36 2.34
N TYR A 33 -26.66 3.24 2.54
CA TYR A 33 -25.95 4.06 3.50
C TYR A 33 -25.81 5.49 3.00
N SER A 34 -26.01 6.45 3.88
CA SER A 34 -25.50 7.80 3.72
C SER A 34 -23.97 7.80 3.73
N ARG A 35 -23.35 8.90 3.35
CA ARG A 35 -21.90 9.02 3.40
C ARG A 35 -21.36 8.85 4.82
N TYR A 36 -22.04 9.42 5.81
CA TYR A 36 -21.68 9.28 7.21
C TYR A 36 -21.75 7.81 7.66
N GLU A 37 -22.87 7.14 7.42
CA GLU A 37 -23.04 5.70 7.76
C GLU A 37 -22.01 4.83 7.06
N SER A 38 -21.68 5.08 5.79
CA SER A 38 -20.67 4.31 5.10
C SER A 38 -19.26 4.48 5.70
N GLN A 39 -18.96 5.63 6.32
CA GLN A 39 -17.70 5.86 7.00
C GLN A 39 -17.59 5.19 8.37
N ILE A 40 -18.71 5.04 9.08
CA ILE A 40 -18.71 4.44 10.43
C ILE A 40 -19.09 2.96 10.44
N ALA A 41 -19.72 2.44 9.39
CA ALA A 41 -20.22 1.07 9.32
C ALA A 41 -19.48 0.17 8.32
N SER A 42 -18.54 0.72 7.53
CA SER A 42 -17.68 -0.06 6.63
C SER A 42 -16.23 -0.02 7.08
N SER A 43 -15.39 -0.88 6.48
CA SER A 43 -13.97 -0.96 6.86
C SER A 43 -13.17 0.16 6.18
N PRO A 44 -12.64 1.13 6.94
CA PRO A 44 -11.79 2.21 6.41
C PRO A 44 -10.40 1.69 6.05
N ARG A 45 -9.61 2.54 5.39
CA ARG A 45 -8.19 2.29 5.17
C ARG A 45 -7.44 2.19 6.51
N HIS A 46 -6.52 1.24 6.62
CA HIS A 46 -5.62 1.13 7.77
C HIS A 46 -4.85 2.44 8.00
N GLU A 47 -4.94 2.98 9.20
CA GLU A 47 -4.02 4.00 9.67
C GLU A 47 -2.63 3.39 9.85
N MET A 48 -1.61 4.04 9.30
CA MET A 48 -0.24 3.53 9.33
C MET A 48 0.76 4.63 9.67
N ARG A 49 1.71 4.30 10.52
CA ARG A 49 2.95 5.05 10.71
C ARG A 49 4.06 4.27 10.05
N VAL A 50 4.62 4.83 8.98
CA VAL A 50 5.68 4.18 8.21
C VAL A 50 6.99 4.92 8.45
N THR A 51 8.00 4.19 8.91
CA THR A 51 9.37 4.70 9.10
C THR A 51 10.25 4.14 8.00
N VAL A 52 10.91 5.02 7.27
CA VAL A 52 11.81 4.66 6.18
C VAL A 52 13.22 5.14 6.49
N LYS A 53 14.21 4.25 6.36
CA LYS A 53 15.62 4.60 6.39
C LYS A 53 16.22 4.21 5.04
N ILE A 54 16.97 5.14 4.45
CA ILE A 54 17.65 4.93 3.18
C ILE A 54 19.15 5.10 3.38
N GLY A 55 19.91 4.10 2.99
CA GLY A 55 21.35 4.18 2.86
C GLY A 55 21.73 4.43 1.40
N ALA A 56 22.40 5.54 1.11
CA ALA A 56 22.82 5.88 -0.24
C ALA A 56 24.26 6.36 -0.27
N MET A 57 24.90 6.20 -1.43
CA MET A 57 26.19 6.79 -1.75
C MET A 57 26.02 8.28 -2.04
N LYS A 58 27.12 9.04 -1.98
CA LYS A 58 27.11 10.50 -2.31
C LYS A 58 26.67 10.81 -3.74
N ASP A 59 26.81 9.85 -4.64
CA ASP A 59 26.39 9.96 -6.03
C ASP A 59 24.88 9.64 -6.23
N GLY A 60 24.13 9.41 -5.15
CA GLY A 60 22.71 9.12 -5.15
C GLY A 60 22.37 7.64 -5.38
N THR A 61 23.35 6.73 -5.47
CA THR A 61 23.08 5.29 -5.59
C THR A 61 22.53 4.74 -4.26
N ILE A 62 21.28 4.27 -4.25
CA ILE A 62 20.62 3.68 -3.07
C ILE A 62 21.13 2.24 -2.88
N ARG A 63 21.73 1.98 -1.71
CA ARG A 63 22.32 0.68 -1.37
C ARG A 63 21.54 -0.10 -0.33
N ALA A 64 20.78 0.61 0.52
CA ALA A 64 20.00 -0.05 1.57
C ALA A 64 18.66 0.63 1.78
N LEU A 65 17.63 -0.18 2.06
CA LEU A 65 16.30 0.26 2.48
C LEU A 65 15.86 -0.50 3.72
N ASP A 66 15.43 0.23 4.75
CA ASP A 66 14.80 -0.31 5.95
C ASP A 66 13.44 0.35 6.12
N VAL A 67 12.38 -0.44 6.01
CA VAL A 67 11.00 0.03 6.13
C VAL A 67 10.34 -0.67 7.31
N TYR A 68 9.81 0.11 8.24
CA TYR A 68 9.01 -0.38 9.35
C TYR A 68 7.63 0.27 9.34
N THR A 69 6.58 -0.56 9.44
CA THR A 69 5.20 -0.09 9.46
C THR A 69 4.51 -0.50 10.74
N LEU A 70 4.00 0.47 11.50
CA LEU A 70 3.07 0.25 12.61
C LEU A 70 1.67 0.61 12.12
N SER A 71 0.72 -0.30 12.26
CA SER A 71 -0.65 -0.11 11.80
C SER A 71 -1.68 -0.32 12.89
N ASN A 72 -2.65 0.58 12.93
CA ASN A 72 -3.88 0.43 13.69
C ASN A 72 -4.90 -0.33 12.85
N SER A 73 -5.29 -1.53 13.30
CA SER A 73 -6.28 -2.36 12.62
C SER A 73 -7.70 -2.23 13.18
N GLY A 74 -7.88 -1.44 14.24
CA GLY A 74 -9.15 -1.35 14.94
C GLY A 74 -9.49 -2.60 15.73
N ALA A 75 -10.76 -2.82 15.99
CA ALA A 75 -11.22 -3.84 16.95
C ALA A 75 -11.05 -5.29 16.49
N TYR A 76 -11.17 -5.56 15.18
CA TYR A 76 -11.27 -6.94 14.66
C TYR A 76 -10.19 -7.30 13.64
N SER A 77 -9.30 -6.38 13.30
CA SER A 77 -8.15 -6.62 12.41
C SER A 77 -8.48 -7.29 11.07
N GLU A 78 -9.56 -6.88 10.46
CA GLU A 78 -9.93 -7.38 9.13
C GLU A 78 -8.80 -7.10 8.11
N HIS A 79 -8.28 -8.14 7.46
CA HIS A 79 -7.17 -8.06 6.50
C HIS A 79 -5.86 -7.42 7.03
N GLY A 80 -5.71 -7.23 8.34
CA GLY A 80 -4.61 -6.47 8.94
C GLY A 80 -3.22 -6.89 8.46
N PRO A 81 -2.76 -8.12 8.76
CA PRO A 81 -1.40 -8.54 8.41
C PRO A 81 -1.10 -8.45 6.91
N THR A 82 -2.05 -8.86 6.05
CA THR A 82 -1.87 -8.82 4.60
C THR A 82 -1.80 -7.39 4.08
N THR A 83 -2.73 -6.53 4.53
CA THR A 83 -2.76 -5.12 4.12
C THR A 83 -1.48 -4.40 4.54
N VAL A 84 -1.05 -4.59 5.77
CA VAL A 84 0.16 -3.93 6.29
C VAL A 84 1.41 -4.49 5.65
N GLY A 85 1.48 -5.80 5.44
CA GLY A 85 2.57 -6.46 4.73
C GLY A 85 2.82 -5.89 3.33
N LEU A 86 1.76 -5.52 2.62
CA LEU A 86 1.90 -4.93 1.28
C LEU A 86 2.48 -3.50 1.29
N SER A 87 2.53 -2.82 2.43
CA SER A 87 3.17 -1.51 2.52
C SER A 87 4.67 -1.56 2.18
N GLY A 88 5.39 -2.57 2.66
CA GLY A 88 6.79 -2.81 2.28
C GLY A 88 6.93 -3.61 0.99
N HIS A 89 6.18 -4.70 0.88
CA HIS A 89 6.28 -5.64 -0.24
C HIS A 89 6.00 -5.00 -1.63
N LYS A 90 5.30 -3.87 -1.68
CA LYS A 90 5.01 -3.15 -2.93
C LYS A 90 5.83 -1.87 -3.12
N SER A 91 6.45 -1.33 -2.07
CA SER A 91 7.23 -0.10 -2.15
C SER A 91 8.74 -0.34 -2.36
N ILE A 92 9.31 -1.30 -1.64
CA ILE A 92 10.74 -1.63 -1.73
C ILE A 92 11.16 -2.11 -3.14
N PRO A 93 10.39 -2.97 -3.84
CA PRO A 93 10.80 -3.50 -5.15
C PRO A 93 11.06 -2.46 -6.22
N LEU A 94 10.48 -1.26 -6.13
CA LEU A 94 10.72 -0.19 -7.09
C LEU A 94 12.19 0.26 -7.16
N TYR A 95 12.94 0.09 -6.06
CA TYR A 95 14.33 0.55 -5.92
C TYR A 95 15.34 -0.59 -5.77
N THR A 96 14.97 -1.84 -6.10
CA THR A 96 15.84 -3.00 -5.92
C THR A 96 17.01 -3.08 -6.90
N GLY A 97 17.06 -2.24 -7.92
CA GLY A 97 18.09 -2.32 -8.95
C GLY A 97 19.54 -2.23 -8.44
N ASN A 98 19.77 -1.44 -7.39
CA ASN A 98 21.10 -1.22 -6.80
C ASN A 98 21.19 -1.63 -5.33
N LEU A 99 20.14 -2.23 -4.76
CA LEU A 99 20.13 -2.58 -3.34
C LEU A 99 21.08 -3.74 -3.02
N GLU A 100 21.92 -3.55 -2.02
CA GLU A 100 22.75 -4.58 -1.38
C GLU A 100 22.04 -5.19 -0.17
N ALA A 101 21.18 -4.40 0.49
CA ALA A 101 20.43 -4.85 1.65
C ALA A 101 19.06 -4.20 1.73
N PHE A 102 18.08 -4.97 2.20
CA PHE A 102 16.78 -4.42 2.57
C PHE A 102 16.22 -5.14 3.79
N ARG A 103 15.42 -4.41 4.54
CA ARG A 103 14.61 -4.97 5.62
C ARG A 103 13.21 -4.42 5.55
N PHE A 104 12.23 -5.28 5.80
CA PHE A 104 10.86 -4.88 6.05
C PHE A 104 10.35 -5.57 7.31
N ALA A 105 9.81 -4.80 8.24
CA ALA A 105 9.13 -5.30 9.42
C ALA A 105 7.86 -4.49 9.66
N TYR A 106 6.88 -5.10 10.31
CA TYR A 106 5.64 -4.41 10.66
C TYR A 106 5.00 -5.00 11.91
N ASP A 107 4.22 -4.15 12.59
CA ASP A 107 3.32 -4.53 13.65
C ASP A 107 1.90 -4.08 13.32
N VAL A 108 0.93 -4.93 13.65
CA VAL A 108 -0.49 -4.66 13.50
C VAL A 108 -1.12 -4.74 14.89
N VAL A 109 -1.68 -3.64 15.35
CA VAL A 109 -2.22 -3.54 16.70
C VAL A 109 -3.74 -3.41 16.70
N TYR A 110 -4.37 -4.06 17.67
CA TYR A 110 -5.79 -3.88 17.96
C TYR A 110 -6.01 -2.60 18.76
N THR A 111 -7.11 -1.93 18.48
CA THR A 111 -7.57 -0.76 19.24
C THR A 111 -9.10 -0.74 19.30
N ASN A 112 -9.66 0.15 20.13
CA ASN A 112 -11.11 0.28 20.34
C ASN A 112 -11.77 1.22 19.30
N VAL A 113 -11.23 1.27 18.08
CA VAL A 113 -11.84 2.02 16.98
C VAL A 113 -12.42 1.06 15.94
N GLN A 114 -13.10 1.60 14.94
CA GLN A 114 -13.65 0.86 13.83
C GLN A 114 -12.59 -0.05 13.18
N SER A 115 -13.01 -1.28 12.85
CA SER A 115 -12.13 -2.23 12.18
C SER A 115 -11.71 -1.73 10.80
N ALA A 116 -10.42 -1.55 10.61
CA ALA A 116 -9.85 -1.24 9.31
C ALA A 116 -9.82 -2.49 8.43
N GLY A 117 -9.97 -2.32 7.13
CA GLY A 117 -10.01 -3.43 6.18
C GLY A 117 -9.34 -3.13 4.86
N ALA A 118 -9.68 -3.92 3.87
CA ALA A 118 -9.18 -3.75 2.52
C ALA A 118 -9.73 -2.46 1.90
N TYR A 119 -8.85 -1.63 1.37
CA TYR A 119 -9.21 -0.41 0.65
C TYR A 119 -8.28 -0.22 -0.54
N ARG A 120 -8.75 0.40 -1.60
CA ARG A 120 -8.04 0.59 -2.88
C ARG A 120 -6.55 0.89 -2.69
N GLY A 121 -5.67 0.02 -3.24
CA GLY A 121 -4.22 0.05 -3.04
C GLY A 121 -3.73 -0.86 -1.91
N TYR A 122 -4.58 -1.28 -0.96
CA TYR A 122 -4.37 -2.39 -0.02
C TYR A 122 -3.03 -2.33 0.73
N GLY A 123 -2.70 -1.17 1.31
CA GLY A 123 -1.43 -0.92 2.02
C GLY A 123 -0.31 -0.39 1.13
N ALA A 124 -0.29 -0.73 -0.16
CA ALA A 124 0.73 -0.25 -1.09
C ALA A 124 0.76 1.28 -1.18
N THR A 125 -0.40 1.93 -1.18
CA THR A 125 -0.49 3.40 -1.24
C THR A 125 0.23 4.10 -0.09
N GLN A 126 0.09 3.59 1.14
CA GLN A 126 0.77 4.14 2.31
C GLN A 126 2.29 3.90 2.24
N GLY A 127 2.69 2.68 1.87
CA GLY A 127 4.10 2.33 1.73
C GLY A 127 4.79 3.12 0.62
N LEU A 128 4.16 3.23 -0.54
CA LEU A 128 4.67 4.03 -1.66
C LEU A 128 4.79 5.51 -1.28
N PHE A 129 3.77 6.09 -0.65
CA PHE A 129 3.84 7.47 -0.19
C PHE A 129 5.04 7.71 0.72
N ALA A 130 5.27 6.80 1.68
CA ALA A 130 6.38 6.94 2.63
C ALA A 130 7.76 6.79 1.95
N VAL A 131 7.94 5.76 1.12
CA VAL A 131 9.20 5.51 0.42
C VAL A 131 9.50 6.63 -0.58
N GLU A 132 8.52 7.05 -1.38
CA GLU A 132 8.68 8.12 -2.36
C GLU A 132 8.97 9.48 -1.69
N SER A 133 8.36 9.76 -0.52
CA SER A 133 8.67 10.95 0.27
C SER A 133 10.10 10.92 0.79
N ALA A 134 10.57 9.77 1.26
CA ALA A 134 11.95 9.59 1.74
C ALA A 134 12.97 9.72 0.59
N VAL A 135 12.63 9.23 -0.62
CA VAL A 135 13.49 9.41 -1.80
C VAL A 135 13.56 10.88 -2.22
N ASN A 136 12.45 11.63 -2.14
CA ASN A 136 12.46 13.07 -2.39
C ASN A 136 13.35 13.81 -1.37
N GLU A 137 13.25 13.46 -0.09
CA GLU A 137 14.08 14.04 0.96
C GLU A 137 15.57 13.73 0.72
N LEU A 138 15.89 12.49 0.33
CA LEU A 138 17.25 12.10 -0.03
C LEU A 138 17.79 12.91 -1.20
N ALA A 139 16.99 13.08 -2.27
CA ALA A 139 17.37 13.90 -3.41
C ALA A 139 17.70 15.35 -2.99
N GLY A 140 16.83 15.96 -2.16
CA GLY A 140 17.08 17.30 -1.64
C GLY A 140 18.34 17.41 -0.80
N ARG A 141 18.63 16.42 0.07
CA ARG A 141 19.85 16.39 0.89
C ARG A 141 21.13 16.23 0.05
N LEU A 142 21.05 15.56 -1.08
CA LEU A 142 22.17 15.36 -2.01
C LEU A 142 22.30 16.48 -3.06
N GLY A 143 21.36 17.42 -3.11
CA GLY A 143 21.28 18.43 -4.15
C GLY A 143 21.01 17.84 -5.54
N MET A 144 20.34 16.70 -5.60
CA MET A 144 20.00 16.00 -6.85
C MET A 144 18.58 16.30 -7.27
N ASP A 145 18.35 16.26 -8.58
CA ASP A 145 17.00 16.27 -9.13
C ASP A 145 16.22 15.01 -8.73
N ALA A 146 14.93 15.17 -8.37
CA ALA A 146 14.10 14.09 -7.88
C ALA A 146 13.79 13.03 -8.96
N VAL A 147 13.81 13.40 -10.23
CA VAL A 147 13.65 12.46 -11.35
C VAL A 147 14.96 11.71 -11.58
N ALA A 148 16.09 12.43 -11.58
CA ALA A 148 17.40 11.82 -11.81
C ALA A 148 17.75 10.75 -10.76
N ILE A 149 17.42 10.95 -9.49
CA ILE A 149 17.68 9.94 -8.46
C ILE A 149 16.81 8.69 -8.67
N ARG A 150 15.58 8.84 -9.19
CA ARG A 150 14.71 7.71 -9.54
C ARG A 150 15.22 6.96 -10.75
N GLU A 151 15.57 7.64 -11.81
CA GLU A 151 16.16 7.01 -13.02
C GLU A 151 17.38 6.17 -12.70
N LYS A 152 18.21 6.65 -11.76
CA LYS A 152 19.40 5.93 -11.33
C LYS A 152 19.11 4.64 -10.56
N ASN A 153 18.00 4.60 -9.81
CA ASN A 153 17.77 3.57 -8.79
C ASN A 153 16.54 2.69 -9.03
N MET A 154 15.63 3.09 -9.92
CA MET A 154 14.42 2.30 -10.17
C MET A 154 14.74 0.97 -10.84
N VAL A 155 13.87 0.01 -10.62
CA VAL A 155 13.94 -1.30 -11.26
C VAL A 155 13.70 -1.17 -12.78
N HIS A 156 14.47 -1.92 -13.56
CA HIS A 156 14.33 -2.02 -15.01
C HIS A 156 13.84 -3.40 -15.43
N GLU A 157 13.29 -3.49 -16.63
CA GLU A 157 12.90 -4.77 -17.24
C GLU A 157 14.10 -5.75 -17.28
N GLY A 158 13.85 -6.99 -16.94
CA GLY A 158 14.87 -8.04 -16.85
C GLY A 158 15.63 -8.08 -15.52
N GLN A 159 15.54 -7.06 -14.67
CA GLN A 159 16.21 -7.09 -13.36
C GLN A 159 15.47 -7.99 -12.37
N ARG A 160 16.25 -8.62 -11.50
CA ARG A 160 15.73 -9.43 -10.41
C ARG A 160 15.34 -8.53 -9.23
N MET A 161 14.21 -8.84 -8.62
CA MET A 161 13.66 -8.09 -7.49
C MET A 161 13.69 -8.94 -6.21
N PRO A 162 14.81 -8.97 -5.44
CA PRO A 162 14.92 -9.80 -4.24
C PRO A 162 13.82 -9.53 -3.21
N ALA A 163 13.40 -8.28 -3.08
CA ALA A 163 12.32 -7.87 -2.18
C ALA A 163 10.91 -8.25 -2.68
N TYR A 164 10.80 -8.84 -3.87
CA TYR A 164 9.54 -9.31 -4.45
C TYR A 164 9.69 -10.78 -4.89
N TYR A 165 9.73 -11.70 -3.93
CA TYR A 165 9.86 -13.13 -4.15
C TYR A 165 11.06 -13.55 -5.03
N ASN A 166 12.07 -12.68 -5.18
CA ASN A 166 13.18 -12.88 -6.09
C ASN A 166 12.78 -13.06 -7.57
N GLU A 167 11.63 -12.52 -7.94
CA GLU A 167 11.09 -12.56 -9.30
C GLU A 167 11.85 -11.62 -10.23
N VAL A 168 11.78 -11.90 -11.54
CA VAL A 168 12.30 -11.00 -12.58
C VAL A 168 11.21 -10.01 -12.97
N ALA A 169 11.57 -8.74 -13.13
CA ALA A 169 10.70 -7.72 -13.69
C ALA A 169 10.49 -7.97 -15.19
N ALA A 170 9.58 -8.90 -15.50
CA ALA A 170 9.34 -9.37 -16.87
C ALA A 170 8.65 -8.33 -17.76
N SER A 171 7.97 -7.36 -17.18
CA SER A 171 7.33 -6.25 -17.88
C SER A 171 7.45 -4.99 -17.03
N CYS A 172 8.36 -4.10 -17.40
CA CYS A 172 8.62 -2.86 -16.72
C CYS A 172 8.90 -1.74 -17.72
N ALA A 173 8.13 -0.67 -17.65
CA ALA A 173 8.24 0.47 -18.55
C ALA A 173 8.39 1.81 -17.79
N LEU A 174 8.87 1.77 -16.54
CA LEU A 174 9.00 2.96 -15.70
C LEU A 174 9.89 4.03 -16.35
N ASP A 175 11.02 3.63 -16.92
CA ASP A 175 11.94 4.48 -17.66
C ASP A 175 11.26 5.15 -18.86
N ARG A 176 10.51 4.38 -19.65
CA ARG A 176 9.76 4.88 -20.81
C ARG A 176 8.65 5.84 -20.38
N CYS A 177 7.93 5.52 -19.31
CA CYS A 177 6.90 6.40 -18.74
C CYS A 177 7.50 7.73 -18.26
N MET A 178 8.63 7.68 -17.55
CA MET A 178 9.31 8.88 -17.08
C MET A 178 9.81 9.74 -18.23
N ASN A 179 10.40 9.13 -19.26
CA ASN A 179 10.86 9.85 -20.47
C ASN A 179 9.71 10.48 -21.25
N HIS A 180 8.55 9.85 -21.26
CA HIS A 180 7.36 10.41 -21.94
C HIS A 180 6.72 11.56 -21.15
N ALA A 181 6.91 11.59 -19.83
CA ALA A 181 6.37 12.63 -18.94
C ALA A 181 7.26 13.89 -18.83
N LYS A 182 8.51 13.83 -19.28
CA LYS A 182 9.43 14.98 -19.38
C LYS A 182 9.08 15.88 -20.58
#